data_39ded17c4f841b39c46fbbaa810e1ff5
#
_entry.id   39ded17c4f841b39c46fbbaa810e1ff5
#
_cell.length_a   1.000
_cell.length_b   1.000
_cell.length_c   1.000
_cell.angle_alpha   90.00
_cell.angle_beta   90.00
_cell.angle_gamma   90.00
#
_symmetry.space_group_name_H-M   'P 1'
#
loop_
_entity.id
_entity.type
_entity.pdbx_description
1 polymer ?
#
loop_
_entity_poly.entity_id
_entity_poly.type
_entity_poly.pdbx_seq_one_letter_code
_entity_poly.pdbx_strand_id
1 'polypeptide(L)' 'SPSRDKVISLCLALKLEFPETQRALTLTKNGQLYSKNKRDSILIFAFGKKLSVIDTNVLLEEMNEPVLN' A
#
# COMPACT_ATOMS: atom_id res chain seq x y z
N SER A 1 -6.93 -11.69 11.94
CA SER A 1 -6.73 -11.21 10.55
C SER A 1 -5.68 -10.10 10.52
N PRO A 2 -4.77 -10.09 9.54
CA PRO A 2 -3.77 -9.03 9.45
C PRO A 2 -4.45 -7.68 9.17
N SER A 3 -3.85 -6.62 9.68
CA SER A 3 -4.32 -5.26 9.41
C SER A 3 -4.07 -4.90 7.95
N ARG A 4 -4.82 -3.91 7.47
CA ARG A 4 -4.68 -3.43 6.09
C ARG A 4 -3.24 -2.99 5.80
N ASP A 5 -2.64 -2.22 6.70
CA ASP A 5 -1.27 -1.74 6.52
C ASP A 5 -0.26 -2.88 6.48
N LYS A 6 -0.47 -3.93 7.28
CA LYS A 6 0.42 -5.10 7.24
C LYS A 6 0.36 -5.82 5.91
N VAL A 7 -0.86 -5.98 5.37
CA VAL A 7 -1.03 -6.59 4.05
C VAL A 7 -0.35 -5.75 2.98
N ILE A 8 -0.55 -4.43 3.01
CA ILE A 8 0.07 -3.52 2.05
C ILE A 8 1.60 -3.61 2.14
N SER A 9 2.14 -3.57 3.36
CA SER A 9 3.59 -3.63 3.57
C SER A 9 4.17 -4.93 3.02
N LEU A 10 3.50 -6.05 3.27
CA LEU A 10 3.96 -7.35 2.77
C LEU A 10 3.94 -7.38 1.24
N CYS A 11 2.86 -6.87 0.64
CA CYS A 11 2.74 -6.84 -0.82
C CYS A 11 3.82 -5.95 -1.45
N LEU A 12 4.14 -4.81 -0.83
CA LEU A 12 5.25 -3.96 -1.30
C LEU A 12 6.58 -4.71 -1.21
N ALA A 13 6.84 -5.35 -0.06
CA ALA A 13 8.09 -6.07 0.15
C ALA A 13 8.26 -7.22 -0.86
N LEU A 14 7.18 -7.89 -1.20
CA LEU A 14 7.19 -8.99 -2.17
C LEU A 14 7.13 -8.51 -3.62
N LYS A 15 7.03 -7.19 -3.84
CA LYS A 15 6.96 -6.61 -5.18
C LYS A 15 5.77 -7.13 -5.99
N LEU A 16 4.64 -7.38 -5.33
CA LEU A 16 3.43 -7.83 -6.02
C LEU A 16 2.90 -6.71 -6.91
N GLU A 17 2.28 -7.12 -8.02
CA GLU A 17 1.61 -6.19 -8.91
C GLU A 17 0.34 -5.65 -8.26
N PHE A 18 -0.13 -4.50 -8.75
CA PHE A 18 -1.32 -3.86 -8.18
C PHE A 18 -2.54 -4.78 -8.14
N PRO A 19 -2.91 -5.51 -9.22
CA PRO A 19 -4.08 -6.39 -9.15
C PRO A 19 -3.96 -7.48 -8.09
N GLU A 20 -2.78 -8.03 -7.90
CA GLU A 20 -2.54 -9.05 -6.88
C GLU A 20 -2.68 -8.48 -5.48
N THR A 21 -2.22 -7.25 -5.28
CA THR A 21 -2.35 -6.55 -4.01
C THR A 21 -3.83 -6.30 -3.68
N GLN A 22 -4.60 -5.86 -4.66
CA GLN A 22 -6.03 -5.65 -4.48
C GLN A 22 -6.73 -6.95 -4.10
N ARG A 23 -6.35 -8.05 -4.73
CA ARG A 23 -6.90 -9.37 -4.39
C ARG A 23 -6.53 -9.77 -2.96
N ALA A 24 -5.29 -9.54 -2.55
CA ALA A 24 -4.85 -9.85 -1.19
C ALA A 24 -5.64 -9.05 -0.16
N LEU A 25 -5.90 -7.77 -0.43
CA LEU A 25 -6.72 -6.94 0.44
C LEU A 25 -8.14 -7.49 0.56
N THR A 26 -8.75 -7.88 -0.56
CA THR A 26 -10.09 -8.47 -0.56
C THR A 26 -10.11 -9.78 0.23
N LEU A 27 -9.14 -10.66 0.00
CA LEU A 27 -9.08 -11.97 0.66
C LEU A 27 -8.89 -11.86 2.17
N THR A 28 -8.24 -10.82 2.63
CA THR A 28 -8.03 -10.56 4.06
C THR A 28 -9.12 -9.70 4.67
N LYS A 29 -10.19 -9.45 3.92
CA LYS A 29 -11.35 -8.64 4.34
C LYS A 29 -10.97 -7.19 4.67
N ASN A 30 -9.96 -6.70 3.99
CA ASN A 30 -9.56 -5.29 4.05
C ASN A 30 -10.06 -4.57 2.82
N GLY A 31 -10.26 -3.26 2.93
CA GLY A 31 -10.67 -2.46 1.78
C GLY A 31 -9.57 -2.36 0.74
N GLN A 32 -9.95 -2.45 -0.52
CA GLN A 32 -9.00 -2.25 -1.62
C GLN A 32 -8.48 -0.82 -1.64
N LEU A 33 -7.34 -0.62 -2.29
CA LEU A 33 -6.78 0.70 -2.50
C LEU A 33 -7.70 1.48 -3.44
N TYR A 34 -8.03 2.71 -3.05
CA TYR A 34 -8.98 3.56 -3.77
C TYR A 34 -8.27 4.83 -4.24
N SER A 35 -8.21 5.03 -5.55
CA SER A 35 -7.41 6.10 -6.15
C SER A 35 -7.84 7.51 -5.74
N LYS A 36 -9.09 7.69 -5.30
CA LYS A 36 -9.57 9.01 -4.89
C LYS A 36 -9.32 9.30 -3.41
N ASN A 37 -8.78 8.36 -2.66
CA ASN A 37 -8.29 8.61 -1.31
C ASN A 37 -6.82 9.02 -1.42
N LYS A 38 -6.44 10.12 -0.77
CA LYS A 38 -5.09 10.68 -0.92
C LYS A 38 -4.01 9.68 -0.55
N ARG A 39 -4.12 9.07 0.64
CA ARG A 39 -3.10 8.11 1.11
C ARG A 39 -3.02 6.91 0.17
N ASP A 40 -4.18 6.37 -0.21
CA ASP A 40 -4.22 5.24 -1.11
C ASP A 40 -3.63 5.57 -2.48
N SER A 41 -3.84 6.79 -2.99
CA SER A 41 -3.26 7.19 -4.28
C SER A 41 -1.74 7.19 -4.24
N ILE A 42 -1.16 7.56 -3.10
CA ILE A 42 0.30 7.51 -2.90
C ILE A 42 0.77 6.05 -2.89
N LEU A 43 0.01 5.19 -2.21
CA LEU A 43 0.35 3.75 -2.17
C LEU A 43 0.24 3.12 -3.56
N ILE A 44 -0.78 3.47 -4.34
CA ILE A 44 -0.91 3.00 -5.72
C ILE A 44 0.31 3.41 -6.54
N PHE A 45 0.74 4.67 -6.39
CA PHE A 45 1.95 5.16 -7.05
C PHE A 45 3.18 4.33 -6.63
N ALA A 46 3.30 4.04 -5.33
CA ALA A 46 4.42 3.26 -4.81
C ALA A 46 4.47 1.86 -5.43
N PHE A 47 3.32 1.20 -5.57
CA PHE A 47 3.26 -0.10 -6.26
C PHE A 47 3.68 0.02 -7.71
N GLY A 48 3.23 1.05 -8.41
CA GLY A 48 3.60 1.27 -9.80
C GLY A 48 5.09 1.48 -9.99
N LYS A 49 5.76 2.10 -9.03
CA LYS A 49 7.21 2.34 -9.06
C LYS A 49 8.02 1.24 -8.37
N LYS A 50 7.35 0.23 -7.82
CA LYS A 50 8.02 -0.87 -7.10
C LYS A 50 8.89 -0.37 -5.95
N LEU A 51 8.38 0.62 -5.22
CA LEU A 51 9.12 1.17 -4.08
C LEU A 51 9.19 0.16 -2.94
N SER A 52 10.26 0.26 -2.14
CA SER A 52 10.37 -0.48 -0.89
C SER A 52 9.37 0.08 0.14
N VAL A 53 9.16 -0.66 1.24
CA VAL A 53 8.36 -0.15 2.35
C VAL A 53 8.99 1.13 2.91
N ILE A 54 10.33 1.15 3.06
CA ILE A 54 11.03 2.31 3.59
C ILE A 54 10.79 3.54 2.70
N ASP A 55 10.99 3.40 1.39
CA ASP A 55 10.82 4.52 0.47
C ASP A 55 9.36 4.97 0.39
N THR A 56 8.43 4.02 0.48
CA THR A 56 7.00 4.34 0.52
C THR A 56 6.67 5.17 1.75
N ASN A 57 7.23 4.82 2.91
CA ASN A 57 6.99 5.57 4.14
C ASN A 57 7.61 6.97 4.08
N VAL A 58 8.79 7.12 3.45
CA VAL A 58 9.37 8.44 3.23
C VAL A 58 8.41 9.30 2.40
N LEU A 59 7.86 8.73 1.33
CA LEU A 59 6.93 9.45 0.46
C LEU A 59 5.65 9.82 1.20
N LEU A 60 5.08 8.89 1.97
CA LEU A 60 3.89 9.16 2.78
C LEU A 60 4.15 10.32 3.74
N GLU A 61 5.27 10.30 4.44
CA GLU A 61 5.62 11.35 5.39
C GLU A 61 5.77 12.70 4.70
N GLU A 62 6.44 12.74 3.55
CA GLU A 62 6.60 13.98 2.77
C GLU A 62 5.26 14.55 2.33
N MET A 63 4.28 13.69 2.11
CA MET A 63 2.94 14.08 1.67
C MET A 63 1.97 14.29 2.84
N ASN A 64 2.49 14.29 4.07
CA ASN A 64 1.72 14.50 5.30
C ASN A 64 0.63 13.43 5.52
N GLU A 65 0.95 12.20 5.16
CA GLU A 65 0.07 11.06 5.41
C GLU A 65 0.71 10.10 6.41
N PRO A 66 -0.08 9.36 7.18
CA PRO A 66 0.46 8.38 8.12
C PRO A 66 1.29 7.33 7.41
N VAL A 67 2.43 6.96 8.00
CA VAL A 67 3.25 5.88 7.46
C VAL A 67 2.58 4.53 7.69
N LEU A 68 3.04 3.52 6.96
CA LEU A 68 2.57 2.15 7.14
C LEU A 68 3.04 1.62 8.50
N ASN A 69 2.13 0.98 9.21
CA ASN A 69 2.45 0.40 10.53
C ASN A 69 2.79 -1.08 10.43
#